data_91a498f78d8139d66b1333d6fc32985d
#
_entry.id   91a498f78d8139d66b1333d6fc32985d
#
_cell.length_a   1.000
_cell.length_b   1.000
_cell.length_c   1.000
_cell.angle_alpha   90.00
_cell.angle_beta   90.00
_cell.angle_gamma   90.00
#
_symmetry.space_group_name_H-M   'P 1'
#
loop_
_entity.id
_entity.type
_entity.pdbx_description
1 polymer ?
#
loop_
_entity_poly.entity_id
_entity_poly.type
_entity_poly.pdbx_seq_one_letter_code
_entity_poly.pdbx_strand_id
1 'polypeptide(L)'
;MPALREGLCAGALLATLGCLQPPPAAQGESTPPGDDADDAVLLAARGPGQLYAIGEVRGFELRQGGQRIGSSWGRYVGMDERGHHRFETRIELTFPGRAPARSSGELLLDGDGHLVEGFERSAAAELRFRRDGDSVVFTDGAQTDEVAYEPGRRPTAFMAHSAILHAELMFGLQGIVGREPAWRLISLSGGAPVEWSARVVERTPGNHHLRVQTSLGELVTLVDGRIAGIEVAATELSIVTIAAPTWPAFTIEAPRVLRWSRPADANFDVRELELPGPPDEPALAGELLIPKGAAGPVPAVLFVSGTGLEDRYGFAGPPPVDLGSHEITDALAQNGFAVLRFDDRGRGRSAPGPVGFLAQVDDAGRALATLAVQPEVDPDRIIVIAHGEGGLRGLLLATKRAGDVHALALLAVPGRPYEQVMRAQAEARIEALPPEIRERARAQQRTMLDDLVSGRAVPEELAPQAQWLREVFAVKPADLVGRVRVPMLLAQGDKDFEIDPVADVRALERAAKARGASLEVRRYPGLDHLFKPEPGASSPERYMVDRRVDDAFITDLLAWARRVTSPSPKPRRSRG
;
A
#
# COMPACT_ATOMS: atom_id res chain seq x y z
N MET A 1 1.63 -3.31 5.32
CA MET A 1 0.35 -3.55 4.63
C MET A 1 0.59 -4.21 3.30
N PRO A 2 0.17 -5.46 3.06
CA PRO A 2 0.26 -6.10 1.74
C PRO A 2 -0.52 -5.33 0.68
N ALA A 3 -1.69 -4.80 1.00
CA ALA A 3 -2.59 -4.15 0.03
C ALA A 3 -2.05 -2.86 -0.61
N LEU A 4 -1.10 -2.16 0.01
CA LEU A 4 -0.42 -1.00 -0.60
C LEU A 4 0.81 -1.42 -1.42
N ARG A 5 1.39 -2.59 -1.16
CA ARG A 5 2.40 -3.20 -2.03
C ARG A 5 1.79 -3.72 -3.34
N GLU A 6 0.52 -4.13 -3.32
CA GLU A 6 -0.20 -4.66 -4.49
C GLU A 6 -0.57 -3.61 -5.55
N GLY A 7 -0.57 -2.32 -5.23
CA GLY A 7 -0.85 -1.25 -6.21
C GLY A 7 0.28 -0.95 -7.19
N LEU A 8 1.44 -1.56 -7.03
CA LEU A 8 2.67 -1.10 -7.66
C LEU A 8 3.25 -1.98 -8.73
N CYS A 9 2.94 -3.23 -8.69
CA CYS A 9 3.31 -4.14 -9.77
C CYS A 9 2.08 -4.42 -10.63
N ALA A 10 2.28 -4.48 -11.93
CA ALA A 10 1.32 -5.10 -12.84
C ALA A 10 0.89 -6.50 -12.34
N GLY A 11 1.65 -7.11 -11.42
CA GLY A 11 1.35 -8.33 -10.70
C GLY A 11 0.22 -8.25 -9.67
N ALA A 12 -0.07 -7.08 -9.12
CA ALA A 12 -1.19 -6.94 -8.19
C ALA A 12 -2.55 -7.23 -8.85
N LEU A 13 -2.66 -7.09 -10.16
CA LEU A 13 -3.89 -7.45 -10.86
C LEU A 13 -4.09 -8.98 -10.90
N LEU A 14 -3.02 -9.75 -11.01
CA LEU A 14 -3.08 -11.22 -10.94
C LEU A 14 -3.26 -11.69 -9.48
N ALA A 15 -2.68 -11.01 -8.49
CA ALA A 15 -2.85 -11.31 -7.07
C ALA A 15 -4.22 -10.88 -6.52
N THR A 16 -4.75 -9.71 -6.88
CA THR A 16 -6.12 -9.31 -6.51
C THR A 16 -7.20 -10.12 -7.21
N LEU A 17 -6.88 -10.75 -8.33
CA LEU A 17 -7.75 -11.71 -8.99
C LEU A 17 -7.51 -13.15 -8.50
N GLY A 18 -6.35 -13.44 -7.90
CA GLY A 18 -5.97 -14.75 -7.34
C GLY A 18 -6.35 -14.99 -5.87
N CYS A 19 -6.83 -13.97 -5.13
CA CYS A 19 -7.40 -14.12 -3.78
C CYS A 19 -8.80 -14.76 -3.76
N LEU A 20 -9.24 -15.40 -4.83
CA LEU A 20 -10.39 -16.28 -4.81
C LEU A 20 -9.90 -17.66 -4.34
N GLN A 21 -10.31 -18.05 -3.14
CA GLN A 21 -10.25 -19.45 -2.77
C GLN A 21 -10.88 -20.27 -3.91
N PRO A 22 -10.22 -21.34 -4.39
CA PRO A 22 -10.88 -22.27 -5.29
C PRO A 22 -12.14 -22.79 -4.57
N PRO A 23 -13.26 -22.98 -5.27
CA PRO A 23 -14.39 -23.70 -4.71
C PRO A 23 -13.89 -25.05 -4.20
N PRO A 24 -14.47 -25.58 -3.09
CA PRO A 24 -14.07 -26.88 -2.57
C PRO A 24 -14.06 -27.86 -3.74
N ALA A 25 -12.95 -28.59 -3.90
CA ALA A 25 -12.76 -29.52 -4.99
C ALA A 25 -13.99 -30.43 -5.08
N ALA A 26 -14.70 -30.37 -6.19
CA ALA A 26 -15.71 -31.34 -6.51
C ALA A 26 -15.02 -32.70 -6.46
N GLN A 27 -15.48 -33.58 -5.61
CA GLN A 27 -15.03 -34.99 -5.57
C GLN A 27 -15.38 -35.61 -6.91
N GLY A 28 -14.46 -35.50 -7.87
CA GLY A 28 -14.51 -36.17 -9.14
C GLY A 28 -14.10 -37.64 -8.94
N GLU A 29 -14.91 -38.53 -9.45
CA GLU A 29 -14.75 -39.96 -9.43
C GLU A 29 -13.32 -40.38 -9.73
N SER A 30 -12.76 -41.22 -8.85
CA SER A 30 -11.48 -41.86 -8.99
C SER A 30 -11.48 -42.80 -10.18
N THR A 31 -10.70 -42.50 -11.21
CA THR A 31 -10.28 -43.46 -12.23
C THR A 31 -9.22 -44.39 -11.60
N PRO A 32 -9.23 -45.69 -11.91
CA PRO A 32 -8.39 -46.66 -11.23
C PRO A 32 -6.89 -46.45 -11.48
N PRO A 33 -6.01 -46.85 -10.54
CA PRO A 33 -4.58 -46.67 -10.65
C PRO A 33 -4.00 -47.55 -11.73
N GLY A 34 -3.43 -46.94 -12.74
CA GLY A 34 -2.55 -47.61 -13.71
C GLY A 34 -1.10 -47.26 -13.35
N ASP A 35 -0.41 -48.30 -13.00
CA ASP A 35 1.01 -48.57 -12.81
C ASP A 35 2.09 -47.47 -12.96
N ASP A 36 3.02 -47.46 -11.99
CA ASP A 36 4.46 -47.08 -12.03
C ASP A 36 4.85 -45.66 -12.46
N ALA A 37 4.12 -44.60 -12.10
CA ALA A 37 4.44 -43.25 -12.57
C ALA A 37 4.71 -42.20 -11.48
N ASP A 38 4.71 -42.56 -10.21
CA ASP A 38 4.83 -41.52 -9.14
C ASP A 38 6.25 -40.93 -9.02
N ASP A 39 7.28 -41.63 -9.55
CA ASP A 39 8.67 -41.14 -9.58
C ASP A 39 9.20 -40.89 -11.00
N ALA A 40 8.36 -40.90 -12.02
CA ALA A 40 8.80 -40.68 -13.39
C ALA A 40 9.17 -39.21 -13.64
N VAL A 41 10.35 -38.97 -14.22
CA VAL A 41 10.74 -37.64 -14.70
C VAL A 41 9.91 -37.29 -15.93
N LEU A 42 8.96 -36.36 -15.78
CA LEU A 42 8.09 -35.87 -16.85
C LEU A 42 8.71 -34.70 -17.62
N LEU A 43 9.48 -33.86 -16.92
CA LEU A 43 10.30 -32.80 -17.49
C LEU A 43 11.65 -32.82 -16.77
N ALA A 44 12.74 -33.01 -17.50
CA ALA A 44 14.07 -32.98 -16.92
C ALA A 44 14.48 -31.56 -16.59
N ALA A 45 15.06 -31.37 -15.40
CA ALA A 45 15.69 -30.08 -15.02
C ALA A 45 16.87 -29.77 -15.95
N ARG A 46 17.06 -28.52 -16.28
CA ARG A 46 18.13 -28.00 -17.14
C ARG A 46 18.81 -26.81 -16.48
N GLY A 47 20.10 -26.63 -16.69
CA GLY A 47 20.81 -25.42 -16.25
C GLY A 47 20.35 -24.17 -17.02
N PRO A 48 20.49 -22.98 -16.45
CA PRO A 48 20.02 -21.73 -17.06
C PRO A 48 20.47 -21.53 -18.50
N GLY A 49 21.74 -21.82 -18.81
CA GLY A 49 22.31 -21.70 -20.16
C GLY A 49 21.87 -22.77 -21.17
N GLN A 50 21.11 -23.78 -20.72
CA GLN A 50 20.56 -24.84 -21.58
C GLN A 50 19.11 -24.55 -21.98
N LEU A 51 18.46 -23.60 -21.29
CA LEU A 51 17.04 -23.26 -21.54
C LEU A 51 16.87 -22.30 -22.70
N TYR A 52 17.82 -21.39 -22.90
CA TYR A 52 17.71 -20.30 -23.87
C TYR A 52 19.02 -20.06 -24.61
N ALA A 53 18.91 -19.66 -25.87
CA ALA A 53 20.04 -19.10 -26.61
C ALA A 53 20.33 -17.65 -26.15
N ILE A 54 21.58 -17.24 -26.21
CA ILE A 54 21.97 -15.86 -25.89
C ILE A 54 21.24 -14.90 -26.83
N GLY A 55 20.59 -13.88 -26.24
CA GLY A 55 19.78 -12.91 -26.98
C GLY A 55 18.38 -13.39 -27.34
N GLU A 56 18.02 -14.62 -27.03
CA GLU A 56 16.67 -15.13 -27.29
C GLU A 56 15.64 -14.32 -26.53
N VAL A 57 14.60 -13.87 -27.24
CA VAL A 57 13.46 -13.13 -26.68
C VAL A 57 12.25 -14.05 -26.62
N ARG A 58 11.65 -14.15 -25.44
CA ARG A 58 10.34 -14.76 -25.24
C ARG A 58 9.30 -13.65 -25.12
N GLY A 59 8.15 -13.80 -25.73
CA GLY A 59 7.06 -12.83 -25.66
C GLY A 59 5.74 -13.53 -25.39
N PHE A 60 4.91 -12.89 -24.57
CA PHE A 60 3.61 -13.39 -24.16
C PHE A 60 2.58 -12.29 -24.26
N GLU A 61 1.42 -12.58 -24.81
CA GLU A 61 0.27 -11.71 -24.85
C GLU A 61 -0.70 -12.10 -23.73
N LEU A 62 -1.15 -11.12 -22.96
CA LEU A 62 -2.09 -11.27 -21.87
C LEU A 62 -3.47 -10.80 -22.33
N ARG A 63 -4.49 -11.64 -22.13
CA ARG A 63 -5.89 -11.35 -22.48
C ARG A 63 -6.80 -11.62 -21.29
N GLN A 64 -7.81 -10.79 -21.12
CA GLN A 64 -8.86 -10.99 -20.14
C GLN A 64 -10.24 -10.87 -20.81
N GLY A 65 -11.09 -11.88 -20.63
CA GLY A 65 -12.38 -11.94 -21.34
C GLY A 65 -12.21 -11.89 -22.87
N GLY A 66 -11.10 -12.45 -23.41
CA GLY A 66 -10.75 -12.39 -24.83
C GLY A 66 -10.12 -11.06 -25.31
N GLN A 67 -10.16 -9.99 -24.53
CA GLN A 67 -9.54 -8.70 -24.87
C GLN A 67 -8.08 -8.67 -24.44
N ARG A 68 -7.20 -8.16 -25.31
CA ARG A 68 -5.79 -7.96 -24.95
C ARG A 68 -5.66 -6.86 -23.89
N ILE A 69 -5.00 -7.20 -22.78
CA ILE A 69 -4.71 -6.30 -21.68
C ILE A 69 -3.21 -6.00 -21.55
N GLY A 70 -2.35 -6.65 -22.33
CA GLY A 70 -0.93 -6.35 -22.29
C GLY A 70 -0.02 -7.40 -22.89
N SER A 71 1.26 -7.26 -22.59
CA SER A 71 2.30 -8.20 -22.99
C SER A 71 3.43 -8.28 -21.96
N SER A 72 4.04 -9.45 -21.84
CA SER A 72 5.23 -9.72 -21.06
C SER A 72 6.34 -10.22 -21.96
N TRP A 73 7.56 -9.73 -21.77
CA TRP A 73 8.74 -10.16 -22.51
C TRP A 73 9.83 -10.58 -21.56
N GLY A 74 10.60 -11.57 -21.96
CA GLY A 74 11.80 -11.98 -21.29
C GLY A 74 12.91 -12.27 -22.29
N ARG A 75 14.15 -11.99 -21.91
CA ARG A 75 15.31 -12.41 -22.72
C ARG A 75 16.44 -12.93 -21.86
N TYR A 76 17.19 -13.88 -22.39
CA TYR A 76 18.44 -14.31 -21.83
C TYR A 76 19.60 -13.50 -22.44
N VAL A 77 20.34 -12.80 -21.58
CA VAL A 77 21.42 -11.91 -22.04
C VAL A 77 22.75 -12.67 -22.19
N GLY A 78 22.94 -13.76 -21.44
CA GLY A 78 24.17 -14.51 -21.37
C GLY A 78 24.73 -14.58 -19.95
N MET A 79 26.01 -14.94 -19.82
CA MET A 79 26.71 -14.95 -18.53
C MET A 79 27.52 -13.70 -18.34
N ASP A 80 27.62 -13.24 -17.09
CA ASP A 80 28.56 -12.21 -16.68
C ASP A 80 29.97 -12.77 -16.47
N GLU A 81 30.94 -11.91 -16.13
CA GLU A 81 32.34 -12.30 -15.89
C GLU A 81 32.52 -13.23 -14.68
N ARG A 82 31.52 -13.35 -13.82
CA ARG A 82 31.50 -14.22 -12.64
C ARG A 82 30.80 -15.57 -12.92
N GLY A 83 30.29 -15.76 -14.14
CA GLY A 83 29.57 -16.94 -14.54
C GLY A 83 28.09 -16.96 -14.15
N HIS A 84 27.52 -15.83 -13.75
CA HIS A 84 26.10 -15.72 -13.45
C HIS A 84 25.29 -15.53 -14.74
N HIS A 85 24.18 -16.24 -14.84
CA HIS A 85 23.25 -16.15 -15.96
C HIS A 85 22.31 -14.95 -15.74
N ARG A 86 22.26 -14.05 -16.71
CA ARG A 86 21.46 -12.82 -16.66
C ARG A 86 20.22 -12.94 -17.53
N PHE A 87 19.09 -12.67 -16.92
CA PHE A 87 17.77 -12.59 -17.56
C PHE A 87 17.18 -11.22 -17.36
N GLU A 88 16.54 -10.69 -18.39
CA GLU A 88 15.82 -9.42 -18.33
C GLU A 88 14.34 -9.64 -18.66
N THR A 89 13.47 -8.88 -17.99
CA THR A 89 12.02 -8.89 -18.23
C THR A 89 11.48 -7.50 -18.50
N ARG A 90 10.44 -7.42 -19.31
CA ARG A 90 9.63 -6.21 -19.53
C ARG A 90 8.17 -6.58 -19.61
N ILE A 91 7.33 -5.70 -19.07
CA ILE A 91 5.88 -5.89 -19.02
C ILE A 91 5.21 -4.58 -19.38
N GLU A 92 4.16 -4.67 -20.17
CA GLU A 92 3.29 -3.55 -20.46
C GLU A 92 1.84 -4.02 -20.31
N LEU A 93 1.08 -3.37 -19.41
CA LEU A 93 -0.35 -3.60 -19.24
C LEU A 93 -1.12 -2.34 -19.63
N THR A 94 -2.20 -2.53 -20.35
CA THR A 94 -3.05 -1.44 -20.85
C THR A 94 -4.47 -1.65 -20.35
N PHE A 95 -4.99 -0.67 -19.65
CA PHE A 95 -6.36 -0.67 -19.16
C PHE A 95 -7.16 0.45 -19.82
N PRO A 96 -8.46 0.24 -20.12
CA PRO A 96 -9.29 1.28 -20.71
C PRO A 96 -9.24 2.59 -19.90
N GLY A 97 -8.97 3.70 -20.57
CA GLY A 97 -8.94 5.03 -19.96
C GLY A 97 -7.73 5.34 -19.07
N ARG A 98 -6.70 4.47 -19.04
CA ARG A 98 -5.46 4.68 -18.27
C ARG A 98 -4.23 4.67 -19.17
N ALA A 99 -3.18 5.36 -18.74
CA ALA A 99 -1.87 5.21 -19.36
C ALA A 99 -1.34 3.77 -19.14
N PRO A 100 -0.56 3.22 -20.09
CA PRO A 100 0.03 1.91 -19.95
C PRO A 100 0.89 1.80 -18.69
N ALA A 101 0.64 0.77 -17.88
CA ALA A 101 1.51 0.42 -16.76
C ALA A 101 2.69 -0.41 -17.30
N ARG A 102 3.92 -0.01 -16.96
CA ARG A 102 5.15 -0.64 -17.44
C ARG A 102 6.03 -1.04 -16.28
N SER A 103 6.65 -2.22 -16.38
CA SER A 103 7.71 -2.65 -15.49
C SER A 103 8.85 -3.30 -16.25
N SER A 104 10.03 -3.32 -15.62
CA SER A 104 11.22 -4.03 -16.09
C SER A 104 11.87 -4.72 -14.91
N GLY A 105 12.53 -5.84 -15.17
CA GLY A 105 13.26 -6.58 -14.16
C GLY A 105 14.54 -7.17 -14.70
N GLU A 106 15.41 -7.52 -13.78
CA GLU A 106 16.61 -8.30 -14.02
C GLU A 106 16.74 -9.39 -12.97
N LEU A 107 17.17 -10.56 -13.39
CA LEU A 107 17.40 -11.71 -12.54
C LEU A 107 18.75 -12.32 -12.87
N LEU A 108 19.64 -12.41 -11.87
CA LEU A 108 20.92 -13.11 -11.95
C LEU A 108 20.79 -14.45 -11.23
N LEU A 109 21.16 -15.53 -11.93
CA LEU A 109 21.22 -16.89 -11.40
C LEU A 109 22.64 -17.41 -11.47
N ASP A 110 23.05 -18.23 -10.50
CA ASP A 110 24.31 -18.97 -10.58
C ASP A 110 24.23 -20.12 -11.60
N GLY A 111 25.33 -20.87 -11.77
CA GLY A 111 25.41 -21.98 -12.72
C GLY A 111 24.42 -23.10 -12.45
N ASP A 112 23.98 -23.26 -11.21
CA ASP A 112 23.02 -24.27 -10.77
C ASP A 112 21.56 -23.75 -10.84
N GLY A 113 21.37 -22.47 -11.17
CA GLY A 113 20.06 -21.83 -11.30
C GLY A 113 19.52 -21.22 -10.00
N HIS A 114 20.34 -21.08 -8.96
CA HIS A 114 19.94 -20.39 -7.76
C HIS A 114 20.04 -18.88 -7.91
N LEU A 115 19.16 -18.16 -7.20
CA LEU A 115 19.18 -16.71 -7.15
C LEU A 115 20.53 -16.18 -6.66
N VAL A 116 21.06 -15.21 -7.35
CA VAL A 116 22.16 -14.35 -6.89
C VAL A 116 21.60 -13.01 -6.43
N GLU A 117 21.05 -12.26 -7.37
CA GLU A 117 20.40 -10.97 -7.11
C GLU A 117 19.48 -10.59 -8.28
N GLY A 118 18.73 -9.51 -8.10
CA GLY A 118 17.94 -8.93 -9.16
C GLY A 118 17.19 -7.70 -8.70
N PHE A 119 16.37 -7.19 -9.60
CA PHE A 119 15.44 -6.11 -9.28
C PHE A 119 14.19 -6.19 -10.15
N GLU A 120 13.11 -5.60 -9.65
CA GLU A 120 11.95 -5.20 -10.43
C GLU A 120 11.73 -3.70 -10.30
N ARG A 121 11.49 -3.02 -11.41
CA ARG A 121 11.28 -1.57 -11.46
C ARG A 121 10.03 -1.22 -12.23
N SER A 122 9.23 -0.33 -11.66
CA SER A 122 8.12 0.37 -12.32
C SER A 122 8.30 1.88 -12.13
N ALA A 123 7.44 2.69 -12.71
CA ALA A 123 7.42 4.13 -12.43
C ALA A 123 7.14 4.44 -10.94
N ALA A 124 6.57 3.49 -10.23
CA ALA A 124 6.11 3.63 -8.86
C ALA A 124 7.14 3.18 -7.81
N ALA A 125 7.91 2.12 -8.08
CA ALA A 125 8.87 1.56 -7.14
C ALA A 125 9.98 0.79 -7.84
N GLU A 126 11.09 0.61 -7.12
CA GLU A 126 12.12 -0.35 -7.44
C GLU A 126 12.30 -1.27 -6.23
N LEU A 127 12.08 -2.56 -6.45
CA LEU A 127 12.37 -3.60 -5.48
C LEU A 127 13.65 -4.31 -5.88
N ARG A 128 14.65 -4.30 -5.01
CA ARG A 128 15.88 -5.09 -5.16
C ARG A 128 15.80 -6.31 -4.28
N PHE A 129 16.32 -7.41 -4.74
CA PHE A 129 16.42 -8.64 -3.98
C PHE A 129 17.78 -9.30 -4.20
N ARG A 130 18.33 -9.86 -3.13
CA ARG A 130 19.65 -10.50 -3.14
C ARG A 130 19.64 -11.68 -2.19
N ARG A 131 20.28 -12.77 -2.62
CA ARG A 131 20.53 -13.89 -1.71
C ARG A 131 21.64 -13.52 -0.72
N ASP A 132 21.42 -13.84 0.55
CA ASP A 132 22.37 -13.70 1.63
C ASP A 132 22.34 -14.98 2.50
N GLY A 133 23.30 -15.91 2.21
CA GLY A 133 23.30 -17.23 2.84
C GLY A 133 22.02 -18.02 2.57
N ASP A 134 21.29 -18.34 3.63
CA ASP A 134 20.03 -19.08 3.60
C ASP A 134 18.79 -18.16 3.59
N SER A 135 18.97 -16.91 3.18
CA SER A 135 17.90 -15.92 3.08
C SER A 135 17.91 -15.19 1.75
N VAL A 136 16.79 -14.60 1.40
CA VAL A 136 16.67 -13.55 0.38
C VAL A 136 16.30 -12.25 1.06
N VAL A 137 17.13 -11.25 0.89
CA VAL A 137 16.94 -9.89 1.40
C VAL A 137 16.29 -9.04 0.32
N PHE A 138 15.16 -8.43 0.64
CA PHE A 138 14.42 -7.51 -0.22
C PHE A 138 14.59 -6.09 0.27
N THR A 139 14.81 -5.14 -0.65
CA THR A 139 14.94 -3.72 -0.33
C THR A 139 14.13 -2.89 -1.33
N ASP A 140 13.21 -2.09 -0.85
CA ASP A 140 12.41 -1.15 -1.67
C ASP A 140 12.88 0.31 -1.56
N GLY A 141 14.11 0.49 -1.10
CA GLY A 141 14.74 1.81 -0.88
C GLY A 141 14.50 2.39 0.51
N ALA A 142 13.43 2.02 1.20
CA ALA A 142 13.08 2.51 2.54
C ALA A 142 13.06 1.39 3.59
N GLN A 143 12.70 0.19 3.19
CA GLN A 143 12.55 -0.97 4.06
C GLN A 143 13.36 -2.14 3.55
N THR A 144 13.78 -2.99 4.49
CA THR A 144 14.46 -4.25 4.20
C THR A 144 13.68 -5.36 4.88
N ASP A 145 13.25 -6.33 4.08
CA ASP A 145 12.60 -7.56 4.54
C ASP A 145 13.52 -8.74 4.24
N GLU A 146 13.46 -9.77 5.07
CA GLU A 146 14.24 -10.99 4.89
C GLU A 146 13.30 -12.20 4.87
N VAL A 147 13.51 -13.08 3.89
CA VAL A 147 12.71 -14.29 3.69
C VAL A 147 13.64 -15.49 3.64
N ALA A 148 13.35 -16.53 4.41
CA ALA A 148 14.16 -17.75 4.43
C ALA A 148 14.22 -18.42 3.04
N TYR A 149 15.44 -18.79 2.64
CA TYR A 149 15.75 -19.45 1.39
C TYR A 149 16.43 -20.80 1.68
N GLU A 150 15.77 -21.89 1.33
CA GLU A 150 16.27 -23.24 1.59
C GLU A 150 16.58 -23.99 0.28
N PRO A 151 17.79 -23.89 -0.25
CA PRO A 151 18.12 -24.47 -1.56
C PRO A 151 18.31 -26.00 -1.58
N GLY A 152 17.91 -26.75 -0.57
CA GLY A 152 18.32 -28.16 -0.49
C GLY A 152 17.25 -29.20 -0.16
N ARG A 153 16.11 -28.82 0.41
CA ARG A 153 15.07 -29.80 0.83
C ARG A 153 13.82 -29.81 -0.04
N ARG A 154 13.44 -28.67 -0.59
CA ARG A 154 12.40 -28.53 -1.61
C ARG A 154 12.87 -27.49 -2.60
N PRO A 155 12.65 -27.69 -3.90
CA PRO A 155 13.03 -26.69 -4.88
C PRO A 155 12.40 -25.35 -4.53
N THR A 156 13.23 -24.32 -4.34
CA THR A 156 12.76 -22.97 -4.15
C THR A 156 12.79 -22.25 -5.48
N ALA A 157 11.66 -21.75 -5.92
CA ALA A 157 11.52 -21.02 -7.16
C ALA A 157 11.25 -19.54 -6.87
N PHE A 158 11.59 -18.68 -7.82
CA PHE A 158 11.36 -17.25 -7.77
C PHE A 158 10.32 -16.87 -8.80
N MET A 159 9.33 -16.11 -8.44
CA MET A 159 8.30 -15.69 -9.37
C MET A 159 7.90 -14.23 -9.14
N ALA A 160 8.10 -13.42 -10.17
CA ALA A 160 7.35 -12.19 -10.31
C ALA A 160 6.06 -12.53 -11.04
N HIS A 161 4.92 -12.29 -10.44
CA HIS A 161 3.61 -12.70 -10.99
C HIS A 161 3.33 -12.20 -12.41
N SER A 162 3.95 -11.13 -12.82
CA SER A 162 3.77 -10.54 -14.15
C SER A 162 4.86 -10.93 -15.15
N ALA A 163 5.99 -11.47 -14.69
CA ALA A 163 7.09 -11.90 -15.54
C ALA A 163 6.94 -13.40 -15.88
N ILE A 164 6.22 -13.69 -16.94
CA ILE A 164 5.95 -15.07 -17.39
C ILE A 164 7.25 -15.87 -17.62
N LEU A 165 8.34 -15.20 -17.99
CA LEU A 165 9.65 -15.82 -18.08
C LEU A 165 10.08 -16.48 -16.76
N HIS A 166 9.75 -15.90 -15.60
CA HIS A 166 10.11 -16.49 -14.30
C HIS A 166 9.37 -17.83 -14.06
N ALA A 167 8.10 -17.92 -14.45
CA ALA A 167 7.37 -19.20 -14.40
C ALA A 167 7.97 -20.23 -15.37
N GLU A 168 8.36 -19.82 -16.58
CA GLU A 168 9.03 -20.70 -17.55
C GLU A 168 10.40 -21.16 -17.03
N LEU A 169 11.18 -20.27 -16.44
CA LEU A 169 12.45 -20.61 -15.77
C LEU A 169 12.24 -21.63 -14.65
N MET A 170 11.21 -21.44 -13.83
CA MET A 170 10.90 -22.36 -12.74
C MET A 170 10.69 -23.79 -13.27
N PHE A 171 9.80 -23.98 -14.25
CA PHE A 171 9.58 -25.31 -14.84
C PHE A 171 10.86 -25.86 -15.49
N GLY A 172 11.62 -25.03 -16.17
CA GLY A 172 12.85 -25.43 -16.84
C GLY A 172 13.98 -25.82 -15.87
N LEU A 173 14.20 -25.03 -14.81
CA LEU A 173 15.27 -25.26 -13.85
C LEU A 173 14.95 -26.40 -12.87
N GLN A 174 13.70 -26.52 -12.44
CA GLN A 174 13.27 -27.52 -11.45
C GLN A 174 12.84 -28.83 -12.08
N GLY A 175 12.37 -28.79 -13.33
CA GLY A 175 11.75 -29.95 -13.98
C GLY A 175 10.39 -30.29 -13.34
N ILE A 176 9.85 -31.44 -13.76
CA ILE A 176 8.62 -32.03 -13.22
C ILE A 176 8.88 -33.50 -12.95
N VAL A 177 8.81 -33.92 -11.70
CA VAL A 177 8.94 -35.31 -11.27
C VAL A 177 7.60 -35.76 -10.68
N GLY A 178 7.11 -36.89 -11.15
CA GLY A 178 5.81 -37.42 -10.75
C GLY A 178 4.63 -36.61 -11.29
N ARG A 179 3.42 -37.00 -10.89
CA ARG A 179 2.18 -36.37 -11.34
C ARG A 179 1.73 -35.20 -10.48
N GLU A 180 2.23 -35.09 -9.26
CA GLU A 180 1.87 -34.08 -8.30
C GLU A 180 3.12 -33.36 -7.74
N PRO A 181 3.84 -32.58 -8.59
CA PRO A 181 5.00 -31.85 -8.14
C PRO A 181 4.59 -30.71 -7.19
N ALA A 182 5.49 -30.37 -6.26
CA ALA A 182 5.34 -29.24 -5.36
C ALA A 182 6.63 -28.43 -5.31
N TRP A 183 6.49 -27.12 -5.25
CA TRP A 183 7.58 -26.16 -5.14
C TRP A 183 7.30 -25.18 -4.01
N ARG A 184 8.36 -24.61 -3.45
CA ARG A 184 8.27 -23.45 -2.58
C ARG A 184 8.57 -22.21 -3.39
N LEU A 185 7.63 -21.29 -3.47
CA LEU A 185 7.79 -20.04 -4.21
C LEU A 185 8.16 -18.90 -3.28
N ILE A 186 9.12 -18.09 -3.69
CA ILE A 186 9.37 -16.77 -3.12
C ILE A 186 8.87 -15.75 -4.14
N SER A 187 7.88 -14.97 -3.75
CA SER A 187 7.42 -13.84 -4.57
C SER A 187 8.50 -12.78 -4.66
N LEU A 188 8.91 -12.41 -5.87
CA LEU A 188 9.84 -11.29 -6.09
C LEU A 188 9.21 -9.93 -5.82
N SER A 189 7.91 -9.88 -5.50
CA SER A 189 7.23 -8.70 -4.96
C SER A 189 7.33 -8.58 -3.43
N GLY A 190 8.03 -9.52 -2.77
CA GLY A 190 8.12 -9.64 -1.32
C GLY A 190 6.98 -10.46 -0.71
N GLY A 191 7.15 -10.89 0.52
CA GLY A 191 6.18 -11.68 1.28
C GLY A 191 6.70 -13.05 1.71
N ALA A 192 5.91 -13.76 2.53
CA ALA A 192 6.27 -15.09 3.01
C ALA A 192 6.34 -16.10 1.84
N PRO A 193 7.22 -17.12 1.92
CA PRO A 193 7.23 -18.21 0.97
C PRO A 193 5.90 -18.95 0.93
N VAL A 194 5.46 -19.32 -0.27
CA VAL A 194 4.20 -20.01 -0.50
C VAL A 194 4.49 -21.43 -1.02
N GLU A 195 3.86 -22.43 -0.44
CA GLU A 195 3.84 -23.79 -0.99
C GLU A 195 2.96 -23.79 -2.25
N TRP A 196 3.55 -24.18 -3.37
CA TRP A 196 2.87 -24.24 -4.66
C TRP A 196 2.88 -25.68 -5.19
N SER A 197 1.73 -26.28 -5.24
CA SER A 197 1.55 -27.63 -5.78
C SER A 197 0.87 -27.57 -7.14
N ALA A 198 1.07 -28.65 -7.91
CA ALA A 198 0.45 -28.78 -9.20
C ALA A 198 0.09 -30.24 -9.47
N ARG A 199 -0.74 -30.46 -10.48
CA ARG A 199 -1.06 -31.80 -11.00
C ARG A 199 -0.89 -31.81 -12.51
N VAL A 200 -0.19 -32.83 -13.02
CA VAL A 200 -0.13 -33.04 -14.46
C VAL A 200 -1.43 -33.72 -14.90
N VAL A 201 -2.28 -32.96 -15.60
CA VAL A 201 -3.62 -33.41 -16.01
C VAL A 201 -3.65 -34.02 -17.40
N GLU A 202 -2.66 -33.68 -18.26
CA GLU A 202 -2.55 -34.24 -19.62
C GLU A 202 -1.09 -34.33 -20.04
N ARG A 203 -0.74 -35.39 -20.76
CA ARG A 203 0.59 -35.56 -21.35
C ARG A 203 0.52 -36.31 -22.68
N THR A 204 1.39 -35.94 -23.60
CA THR A 204 1.62 -36.71 -24.85
C THR A 204 2.74 -37.75 -24.67
N PRO A 205 2.80 -38.78 -25.50
CA PRO A 205 3.94 -39.69 -25.53
C PRO A 205 5.26 -38.91 -25.67
N GLY A 206 6.26 -39.27 -24.83
CA GLY A 206 7.55 -38.57 -24.80
C GLY A 206 7.54 -37.23 -24.05
N ASN A 207 6.43 -36.86 -23.42
CA ASN A 207 6.27 -35.66 -22.62
C ASN A 207 6.57 -34.34 -23.38
N HIS A 208 6.44 -34.34 -24.70
CA HIS A 208 6.62 -33.09 -25.49
C HIS A 208 5.54 -32.05 -25.22
N HIS A 209 4.36 -32.49 -24.78
CA HIS A 209 3.26 -31.63 -24.41
C HIS A 209 2.73 -32.04 -23.03
N LEU A 210 2.74 -31.12 -22.08
CA LEU A 210 2.23 -31.31 -20.72
C LEU A 210 1.21 -30.22 -20.41
N ARG A 211 0.10 -30.58 -19.76
CA ARG A 211 -0.81 -29.61 -19.12
C ARG A 211 -0.77 -29.83 -17.63
N VAL A 212 -0.53 -28.76 -16.93
CA VAL A 212 -0.28 -28.73 -15.48
C VAL A 212 -1.30 -27.81 -14.82
N GLN A 213 -2.17 -28.36 -13.96
CA GLN A 213 -3.10 -27.62 -13.15
C GLN A 213 -2.43 -27.25 -11.84
N THR A 214 -2.31 -25.95 -11.54
CA THR A 214 -1.68 -25.47 -10.31
C THR A 214 -2.67 -25.32 -9.16
N SER A 215 -2.17 -25.29 -7.93
CA SER A 215 -2.98 -25.02 -6.73
C SER A 215 -3.56 -23.60 -6.70
N LEU A 216 -3.04 -22.67 -7.50
CA LEU A 216 -3.57 -21.31 -7.68
C LEU A 216 -4.69 -21.24 -8.75
N GLY A 217 -5.08 -22.37 -9.34
CA GLY A 217 -6.15 -22.43 -10.34
C GLY A 217 -5.72 -22.14 -11.77
N GLU A 218 -4.41 -22.09 -12.03
CA GLU A 218 -3.84 -21.89 -13.36
C GLU A 218 -3.73 -23.22 -14.10
N LEU A 219 -4.07 -23.24 -15.38
CA LEU A 219 -3.79 -24.36 -16.28
C LEU A 219 -2.66 -23.97 -17.22
N VAL A 220 -1.47 -24.48 -16.94
CA VAL A 220 -0.25 -24.18 -17.69
C VAL A 220 -0.05 -25.24 -18.77
N THR A 221 0.12 -24.80 -20.01
CA THR A 221 0.48 -25.65 -21.14
C THR A 221 1.97 -25.50 -21.44
N LEU A 222 2.71 -26.62 -21.36
CA LEU A 222 4.13 -26.69 -21.69
C LEU A 222 4.33 -27.47 -22.98
N VAL A 223 5.17 -26.95 -23.88
CA VAL A 223 5.63 -27.64 -25.09
C VAL A 223 7.15 -27.67 -25.06
N ASP A 224 7.73 -28.85 -25.07
CA ASP A 224 9.18 -29.09 -24.94
C ASP A 224 9.78 -28.37 -23.70
N GLY A 225 9.00 -28.32 -22.62
CA GLY A 225 9.38 -27.69 -21.35
C GLY A 225 9.31 -26.16 -21.34
N ARG A 226 8.68 -25.55 -22.34
CA ARG A 226 8.47 -24.12 -22.43
C ARG A 226 6.98 -23.79 -22.36
N ILE A 227 6.64 -22.67 -21.73
CA ILE A 227 5.25 -22.21 -21.65
C ILE A 227 4.74 -21.87 -23.05
N ALA A 228 3.70 -22.56 -23.49
CA ALA A 228 2.94 -22.24 -24.69
C ALA A 228 1.69 -21.43 -24.36
N GLY A 229 1.12 -21.61 -23.16
CA GLY A 229 -0.02 -20.82 -22.69
C GLY A 229 -0.31 -21.06 -21.22
N ILE A 230 -1.05 -20.12 -20.62
CA ILE A 230 -1.60 -20.21 -19.27
C ILE A 230 -3.05 -19.76 -19.33
N GLU A 231 -3.95 -20.50 -18.69
CA GLU A 231 -5.37 -20.18 -18.56
C GLU A 231 -5.76 -20.11 -17.09
N VAL A 232 -6.47 -19.06 -16.69
CA VAL A 232 -7.03 -18.89 -15.35
C VAL A 232 -8.53 -18.69 -15.49
N ALA A 233 -9.29 -19.78 -15.37
CA ALA A 233 -10.73 -19.77 -15.64
C ALA A 233 -11.52 -18.81 -14.72
N ALA A 234 -11.10 -18.70 -13.45
CA ALA A 234 -11.78 -17.84 -12.47
C ALA A 234 -11.80 -16.36 -12.86
N THR A 235 -10.81 -15.91 -13.64
CA THR A 235 -10.65 -14.51 -14.04
C THR A 235 -10.76 -14.29 -15.53
N GLU A 236 -11.03 -15.36 -16.30
CA GLU A 236 -11.01 -15.35 -17.77
C GLU A 236 -9.68 -14.82 -18.34
N LEU A 237 -8.59 -14.97 -17.57
CA LEU A 237 -7.26 -14.60 -18.03
C LEU A 237 -6.69 -15.70 -18.89
N SER A 238 -6.15 -15.33 -20.05
CA SER A 238 -5.36 -16.20 -20.89
C SER A 238 -4.05 -15.53 -21.28
N ILE A 239 -2.98 -16.31 -21.30
CA ILE A 239 -1.64 -15.90 -21.68
C ILE A 239 -1.20 -16.81 -22.80
N VAL A 240 -0.80 -16.24 -23.93
CA VAL A 240 -0.37 -16.99 -25.11
C VAL A 240 0.97 -16.48 -25.61
N THR A 241 1.78 -17.39 -26.17
CA THR A 241 3.08 -17.00 -26.73
C THR A 241 2.94 -16.16 -28.00
N ILE A 242 3.83 -15.19 -28.17
CA ILE A 242 4.00 -14.39 -29.38
C ILE A 242 5.00 -15.14 -30.29
N ALA A 243 4.61 -15.40 -31.54
CA ALA A 243 5.38 -16.25 -32.46
C ALA A 243 6.76 -15.68 -32.83
N ALA A 244 6.90 -14.38 -32.97
CA ALA A 244 8.18 -13.71 -33.28
C ALA A 244 8.30 -12.43 -32.45
N PRO A 245 8.58 -12.56 -31.15
CA PRO A 245 8.63 -11.41 -30.27
C PRO A 245 9.87 -10.55 -30.54
N THR A 246 9.69 -9.24 -30.51
CA THR A 246 10.80 -8.28 -30.51
C THR A 246 10.94 -7.69 -29.12
N TRP A 247 12.18 -7.40 -28.71
CA TRP A 247 12.43 -6.75 -27.43
C TRP A 247 11.86 -5.33 -27.45
N PRO A 248 10.97 -4.95 -26.52
CA PRO A 248 10.35 -3.63 -26.55
C PRO A 248 11.36 -2.52 -26.19
N ALA A 249 11.20 -1.36 -26.81
CA ALA A 249 12.14 -0.24 -26.71
C ALA A 249 11.84 0.76 -25.57
N PHE A 250 10.83 0.52 -24.73
CA PHE A 250 10.52 1.45 -23.64
C PHE A 250 11.56 1.34 -22.50
N THR A 251 11.81 2.46 -21.86
CA THR A 251 12.59 2.56 -20.64
C THR A 251 11.69 2.95 -19.47
N ILE A 252 12.10 2.61 -18.27
CA ILE A 252 11.41 2.97 -17.03
C ILE A 252 12.35 3.83 -16.22
N GLU A 253 11.90 5.04 -15.94
CA GLU A 253 12.64 5.94 -15.07
C GLU A 253 12.66 5.37 -13.64
N ALA A 254 13.74 5.66 -12.91
CA ALA A 254 13.82 5.30 -11.51
C ALA A 254 12.69 5.97 -10.72
N PRO A 255 12.13 5.30 -9.72
CA PRO A 255 11.09 5.89 -8.88
C PRO A 255 11.57 7.17 -8.24
N ARG A 256 10.66 8.13 -8.11
CA ARG A 256 10.94 9.38 -7.39
C ARG A 256 11.24 9.06 -5.92
N VAL A 257 12.35 9.58 -5.39
CA VAL A 257 12.66 9.53 -3.96
C VAL A 257 12.21 10.84 -3.33
N LEU A 258 11.21 10.78 -2.47
CA LEU A 258 10.75 11.92 -1.71
C LEU A 258 11.66 12.10 -0.49
N ARG A 259 12.12 13.33 -0.28
CA ARG A 259 12.93 13.70 0.88
C ARG A 259 12.53 15.08 1.35
N TRP A 260 12.23 15.19 2.63
CA TRP A 260 12.07 16.49 3.25
C TRP A 260 13.43 17.14 3.50
N SER A 261 13.50 18.43 3.32
CA SER A 261 14.60 19.26 3.77
C SER A 261 14.03 20.50 4.46
N ARG A 262 14.65 20.88 5.57
CA ARG A 262 14.24 22.10 6.27
C ARG A 262 14.30 23.29 5.30
N PRO A 263 13.23 24.11 5.19
CA PRO A 263 13.25 25.31 4.35
C PRO A 263 14.44 26.22 4.67
N ALA A 264 15.02 26.83 3.64
CA ALA A 264 16.21 27.69 3.81
C ALA A 264 15.93 28.92 4.70
N ASP A 265 14.71 29.41 4.67
CA ASP A 265 14.21 30.54 5.47
C ASP A 265 13.51 30.10 6.76
N ALA A 266 13.70 28.83 7.19
CA ALA A 266 13.03 28.30 8.37
C ALA A 266 13.35 29.08 9.65
N ASN A 267 12.32 29.67 10.24
CA ASN A 267 12.35 30.33 11.54
C ASN A 267 12.04 29.36 12.70
N PHE A 268 12.45 28.11 12.55
CA PHE A 268 12.32 27.07 13.58
C PHE A 268 13.55 26.15 13.56
N ASP A 269 13.80 25.54 14.70
CA ASP A 269 14.77 24.45 14.83
C ASP A 269 14.03 23.13 14.87
N VAL A 270 14.75 22.03 14.58
CA VAL A 270 14.20 20.66 14.57
C VAL A 270 14.95 19.83 15.59
N ARG A 271 14.22 19.18 16.47
CA ARG A 271 14.75 18.26 17.46
C ARG A 271 14.08 16.88 17.33
N GLU A 272 14.88 15.85 17.06
CA GLU A 272 14.42 14.46 17.07
C GLU A 272 13.88 14.10 18.45
N LEU A 273 12.79 13.35 18.46
CA LEU A 273 12.16 12.82 19.67
C LEU A 273 11.91 11.33 19.53
N GLU A 274 12.12 10.61 20.60
CA GLU A 274 11.56 9.29 20.82
C GLU A 274 10.24 9.45 21.59
N LEU A 275 9.19 8.74 21.16
CA LEU A 275 7.91 8.76 21.83
C LEU A 275 7.81 7.51 22.71
N PRO A 276 8.03 7.63 24.01
CA PRO A 276 8.05 6.49 24.91
C PRO A 276 6.69 5.80 24.99
N GLY A 277 6.70 4.50 25.18
CA GLY A 277 5.51 3.66 25.31
C GLY A 277 5.72 2.53 26.30
N PRO A 278 4.70 1.69 26.50
CA PRO A 278 4.84 0.45 27.26
C PRO A 278 5.96 -0.44 26.67
N PRO A 279 6.58 -1.32 27.50
CA PRO A 279 7.69 -2.17 27.05
C PRO A 279 7.36 -3.08 25.85
N ASP A 280 6.09 -3.47 25.71
CA ASP A 280 5.62 -4.37 24.64
C ASP A 280 5.15 -3.63 23.39
N GLU A 281 5.20 -2.30 23.39
CA GLU A 281 4.81 -1.47 22.26
C GLU A 281 6.03 -1.03 21.43
N PRO A 282 5.87 -0.85 20.11
CA PRO A 282 6.98 -0.42 19.27
C PRO A 282 7.50 0.96 19.67
N ALA A 283 8.83 1.15 19.59
CA ALA A 283 9.43 2.46 19.72
C ALA A 283 8.97 3.35 18.56
N LEU A 284 8.44 4.52 18.86
CA LEU A 284 8.02 5.50 17.85
C LEU A 284 8.99 6.67 17.81
N ALA A 285 9.26 7.15 16.61
CA ALA A 285 10.12 8.29 16.35
C ALA A 285 9.31 9.48 15.84
N GLY A 286 9.69 10.66 16.27
CA GLY A 286 9.10 11.90 15.81
C GLY A 286 10.12 13.02 15.83
N GLU A 287 9.67 14.23 15.57
CA GLU A 287 10.47 15.43 15.73
C GLU A 287 9.61 16.62 16.20
N LEU A 288 10.21 17.46 17.00
CA LEU A 288 9.62 18.71 17.45
C LEU A 288 10.24 19.85 16.63
N LEU A 289 9.39 20.59 15.92
CA LEU A 289 9.73 21.85 15.30
C LEU A 289 9.54 22.95 16.35
N ILE A 290 10.61 23.70 16.65
CA ILE A 290 10.64 24.68 17.74
C ILE A 290 10.82 26.07 17.13
N PRO A 291 9.83 26.99 17.23
CA PRO A 291 9.96 28.33 16.67
C PRO A 291 11.06 29.11 17.38
N LYS A 292 11.87 29.81 16.60
CA LYS A 292 12.98 30.63 17.11
C LYS A 292 12.48 31.92 17.74
N GLY A 293 13.25 32.43 18.70
CA GLY A 293 13.00 33.76 19.31
C GLY A 293 11.83 33.79 20.29
N ALA A 294 11.24 32.67 20.68
CA ALA A 294 10.21 32.62 21.70
C ALA A 294 10.78 32.97 23.08
N ALA A 295 10.12 33.87 23.81
CA ALA A 295 10.53 34.29 25.16
C ALA A 295 10.09 33.32 26.28
N GLY A 296 9.41 32.23 25.92
CA GLY A 296 8.88 31.21 26.84
C GLY A 296 8.07 30.18 26.11
N PRO A 297 7.34 29.29 26.84
CA PRO A 297 6.52 28.25 26.22
C PRO A 297 5.48 28.82 25.25
N VAL A 298 5.36 28.20 24.08
CA VAL A 298 4.46 28.62 22.99
C VAL A 298 3.29 27.66 22.84
N PRO A 299 2.18 28.07 22.19
CA PRO A 299 1.14 27.14 21.77
C PRO A 299 1.73 26.06 20.88
N ALA A 300 1.17 24.85 20.98
CA ALA A 300 1.71 23.72 20.23
C ALA A 300 0.67 23.01 19.37
N VAL A 301 1.16 22.25 18.40
CA VAL A 301 0.35 21.44 17.49
C VAL A 301 0.87 20.01 17.51
N LEU A 302 -0.04 19.05 17.69
CA LEU A 302 0.18 17.67 17.33
C LEU A 302 -0.48 17.43 15.97
N PHE A 303 0.29 16.99 14.97
CA PHE A 303 -0.25 16.57 13.69
C PHE A 303 -0.48 15.07 13.69
N VAL A 304 -1.71 14.64 13.32
CA VAL A 304 -2.13 13.23 13.22
C VAL A 304 -2.39 12.92 11.75
N SER A 305 -1.61 12.01 11.20
CA SER A 305 -1.63 11.57 9.80
C SER A 305 -2.97 10.96 9.36
N GLY A 306 -3.16 10.78 8.06
CA GLY A 306 -4.38 10.21 7.46
C GLY A 306 -4.41 8.68 7.42
N THR A 307 -5.11 8.18 6.39
CA THR A 307 -5.24 6.74 6.14
C THR A 307 -3.94 6.18 5.55
N GLY A 308 -3.54 5.02 6.03
CA GLY A 308 -2.31 4.38 5.62
C GLY A 308 -1.19 4.59 6.63
N LEU A 309 0.01 4.20 6.25
CA LEU A 309 1.19 4.41 7.07
C LEU A 309 2.04 5.49 6.39
N GLU A 310 2.15 6.63 7.06
CA GLU A 310 2.90 7.79 6.61
C GLU A 310 4.15 7.98 7.46
N ASP A 311 5.19 8.55 6.87
CA ASP A 311 6.27 9.11 7.68
C ASP A 311 5.86 10.49 8.23
N ARG A 312 6.66 11.03 9.11
CA ARG A 312 6.42 12.34 9.76
C ARG A 312 6.29 13.52 8.82
N TYR A 313 6.69 13.37 7.55
CA TYR A 313 6.62 14.40 6.53
C TYR A 313 5.35 14.29 5.68
N GLY A 314 4.58 13.21 5.85
CA GLY A 314 3.44 12.88 5.01
C GLY A 314 3.88 12.27 3.68
N PHE A 315 5.03 11.60 3.66
CA PHE A 315 5.39 10.78 2.53
C PHE A 315 4.86 9.37 2.74
N ALA A 316 4.10 8.91 1.77
CA ALA A 316 3.50 7.60 1.75
C ALA A 316 3.98 6.81 0.53
N GLY A 317 3.65 5.57 0.47
CA GLY A 317 3.98 4.75 -0.69
C GLY A 317 4.31 3.33 -0.35
N PRO A 318 4.67 2.51 -1.31
CA PRO A 318 4.82 2.77 -2.74
C PRO A 318 3.47 2.89 -3.49
N PRO A 319 3.33 3.68 -4.58
CA PRO A 319 4.29 4.63 -5.14
C PRO A 319 4.55 5.81 -4.21
N PRO A 320 5.73 6.47 -4.31
CA PRO A 320 6.03 7.62 -3.47
C PRO A 320 5.04 8.75 -3.73
N VAL A 321 4.27 9.09 -2.71
CA VAL A 321 3.26 10.16 -2.74
C VAL A 321 3.60 11.17 -1.66
N ASP A 322 3.61 12.44 -2.03
CA ASP A 322 3.69 13.56 -1.11
C ASP A 322 2.26 14.03 -0.77
N LEU A 323 1.84 13.75 0.46
CA LEU A 323 0.52 14.14 0.97
C LEU A 323 0.46 15.61 1.43
N GLY A 324 1.62 16.31 1.51
CA GLY A 324 1.68 17.72 1.87
C GLY A 324 1.65 18.03 3.37
N SER A 325 1.68 17.02 4.23
CA SER A 325 1.64 17.21 5.69
C SER A 325 2.80 18.06 6.20
N HIS A 326 3.99 17.93 5.57
CA HIS A 326 5.14 18.76 5.91
C HIS A 326 4.92 20.25 5.61
N GLU A 327 4.21 20.61 4.55
CA GLU A 327 3.94 22.00 4.21
C GLU A 327 3.06 22.68 5.28
N ILE A 328 2.07 21.94 5.78
CA ILE A 328 1.19 22.41 6.87
C ILE A 328 1.98 22.57 8.17
N THR A 329 2.76 21.55 8.54
CA THR A 329 3.51 21.55 9.81
C THR A 329 4.65 22.57 9.81
N ASP A 330 5.37 22.72 8.70
CA ASP A 330 6.41 23.72 8.53
C ASP A 330 5.82 25.16 8.62
N ALA A 331 4.67 25.40 7.97
CA ALA A 331 3.98 26.69 8.04
C ALA A 331 3.54 27.04 9.47
N LEU A 332 3.04 26.09 10.24
CA LEU A 332 2.69 26.30 11.64
C LEU A 332 3.91 26.65 12.50
N ALA A 333 5.01 25.90 12.32
CA ALA A 333 6.26 26.17 13.04
C ALA A 333 6.87 27.52 12.67
N GLN A 334 6.87 27.87 11.38
CA GLN A 334 7.30 29.17 10.86
C GLN A 334 6.52 30.35 11.50
N ASN A 335 5.28 30.08 11.92
CA ASN A 335 4.35 31.06 12.46
C ASN A 335 4.20 31.02 13.99
N GLY A 336 5.15 30.39 14.70
CA GLY A 336 5.27 30.51 16.16
C GLY A 336 4.60 29.41 16.97
N PHE A 337 4.22 28.29 16.36
CA PHE A 337 3.76 27.10 17.06
C PHE A 337 4.90 26.11 17.23
N ALA A 338 5.01 25.44 18.38
CA ALA A 338 5.78 24.23 18.48
C ALA A 338 4.99 23.09 17.82
N VAL A 339 5.61 22.30 16.95
CA VAL A 339 4.88 21.27 16.19
C VAL A 339 5.54 19.91 16.37
N LEU A 340 4.78 18.95 16.89
CA LEU A 340 5.17 17.54 16.89
C LEU A 340 4.55 16.83 15.69
N ARG A 341 5.41 16.19 14.90
CA ARG A 341 5.06 15.23 13.86
C ARG A 341 5.84 13.94 14.06
N PHE A 342 5.24 12.79 13.79
CA PHE A 342 5.84 11.50 14.10
C PHE A 342 5.58 10.50 12.97
N ASP A 343 6.47 9.51 12.87
CA ASP A 343 6.33 8.40 11.93
C ASP A 343 5.30 7.39 12.47
N ASP A 344 4.37 6.98 11.65
CA ASP A 344 3.51 5.85 11.97
C ASP A 344 4.35 4.58 12.22
N ARG A 345 3.84 3.65 13.03
CA ARG A 345 4.54 2.39 13.32
C ARG A 345 4.91 1.64 12.02
N GLY A 346 6.17 1.21 11.93
CA GLY A 346 6.72 0.57 10.74
C GLY A 346 6.99 1.52 9.56
N ARG A 347 7.02 2.84 9.81
CA ARG A 347 7.42 3.86 8.84
C ARG A 347 8.55 4.71 9.37
N GLY A 348 9.30 5.34 8.44
CA GLY A 348 10.40 6.20 8.79
C GLY A 348 11.37 5.54 9.76
N ARG A 349 11.47 6.07 10.98
CA ARG A 349 12.31 5.53 12.07
C ARG A 349 11.50 4.85 13.18
N SER A 350 10.18 4.78 13.06
CA SER A 350 9.33 4.06 14.02
C SER A 350 9.42 2.55 13.81
N ALA A 351 9.60 1.81 14.89
CA ALA A 351 9.67 0.36 14.84
C ALA A 351 8.34 -0.25 14.34
N PRO A 352 8.39 -1.39 13.62
CA PRO A 352 7.19 -2.10 13.19
C PRO A 352 6.43 -2.67 14.39
N GLY A 353 5.13 -2.83 14.24
CA GLY A 353 4.27 -3.42 15.28
C GLY A 353 2.86 -3.67 14.75
N PRO A 354 1.96 -4.23 15.59
CA PRO A 354 0.58 -4.47 15.20
C PRO A 354 -0.10 -3.20 14.68
N VAL A 355 -0.73 -3.26 13.51
CA VAL A 355 -1.35 -2.10 12.84
C VAL A 355 -2.87 -2.17 13.00
N GLY A 356 -3.36 -2.00 14.25
CA GLY A 356 -4.79 -1.80 14.54
C GLY A 356 -5.14 -0.31 14.58
N PHE A 357 -6.39 0.03 14.30
CA PHE A 357 -6.86 1.41 14.40
C PHE A 357 -6.74 1.95 15.84
N LEU A 358 -7.10 1.15 16.85
CA LEU A 358 -6.99 1.55 18.26
C LEU A 358 -5.53 1.70 18.72
N ALA A 359 -4.61 0.87 18.20
CA ALA A 359 -3.19 1.03 18.45
C ALA A 359 -2.65 2.37 17.92
N GLN A 360 -3.12 2.82 16.75
CA GLN A 360 -2.77 4.14 16.21
C GLN A 360 -3.39 5.30 17.02
N VAL A 361 -4.56 5.10 17.64
CA VAL A 361 -5.12 6.07 18.61
C VAL A 361 -4.22 6.20 19.83
N ASP A 362 -3.71 5.09 20.34
CA ASP A 362 -2.80 5.07 21.50
C ASP A 362 -1.44 5.71 21.14
N ASP A 363 -0.94 5.51 19.90
CA ASP A 363 0.26 6.18 19.40
C ASP A 363 0.08 7.71 19.36
N ALA A 364 -1.04 8.20 18.86
CA ALA A 364 -1.37 9.62 18.91
C ALA A 364 -1.48 10.16 20.36
N GLY A 365 -1.97 9.30 21.28
CA GLY A 365 -1.98 9.60 22.71
C GLY A 365 -0.59 9.71 23.35
N ARG A 366 0.34 8.83 22.93
CA ARG A 366 1.76 8.90 23.32
C ARG A 366 2.43 10.16 22.80
N ALA A 367 2.18 10.51 21.54
CA ALA A 367 2.68 11.74 20.91
C ALA A 367 2.16 12.99 21.64
N LEU A 368 0.87 13.04 21.98
CA LEU A 368 0.29 14.14 22.75
C LEU A 368 0.94 14.28 24.13
N ALA A 369 1.11 13.18 24.85
CA ALA A 369 1.75 13.19 26.16
C ALA A 369 3.22 13.62 26.10
N THR A 370 3.95 13.17 25.06
CA THR A 370 5.33 13.59 24.82
C THR A 370 5.43 15.07 24.51
N LEU A 371 4.50 15.61 23.70
CA LEU A 371 4.45 17.03 23.37
C LEU A 371 4.19 17.90 24.60
N ALA A 372 3.26 17.50 25.45
CA ALA A 372 2.82 18.28 26.62
C ALA A 372 3.93 18.50 27.68
N VAL A 373 4.94 17.64 27.71
CA VAL A 373 6.04 17.76 28.70
C VAL A 373 7.28 18.46 28.13
N GLN A 374 7.25 18.92 26.89
CA GLN A 374 8.39 19.64 26.31
C GLN A 374 8.51 21.06 26.91
N PRO A 375 9.72 21.50 27.27
CA PRO A 375 9.92 22.79 27.95
C PRO A 375 9.53 24.01 27.11
N GLU A 376 9.50 23.87 25.79
CA GLU A 376 9.11 24.93 24.85
C GLU A 376 7.59 25.01 24.65
N VAL A 377 6.82 24.06 25.17
CA VAL A 377 5.38 23.90 24.93
C VAL A 377 4.56 24.43 26.09
N ASP A 378 3.54 25.20 25.78
CA ASP A 378 2.47 25.53 26.73
C ASP A 378 1.42 24.42 26.71
N PRO A 379 1.35 23.57 27.75
CA PRO A 379 0.48 22.41 27.75
C PRO A 379 -1.01 22.74 27.76
N ASP A 380 -1.37 23.96 28.18
CA ASP A 380 -2.76 24.42 28.17
C ASP A 380 -3.23 24.93 26.79
N ARG A 381 -2.33 24.98 25.79
CA ARG A 381 -2.61 25.50 24.45
C ARG A 381 -2.16 24.53 23.34
N ILE A 382 -2.45 23.24 23.48
CA ILE A 382 -2.15 22.23 22.47
C ILE A 382 -3.35 22.05 21.54
N ILE A 383 -3.12 22.25 20.25
CA ILE A 383 -4.07 21.96 19.17
C ILE A 383 -3.74 20.58 18.61
N VAL A 384 -4.76 19.75 18.39
CA VAL A 384 -4.63 18.56 17.55
C VAL A 384 -5.13 18.91 16.15
N ILE A 385 -4.30 18.69 15.13
CA ILE A 385 -4.68 18.80 13.72
C ILE A 385 -4.64 17.38 13.14
N ALA A 386 -5.76 16.91 12.61
CA ALA A 386 -5.93 15.53 12.19
C ALA A 386 -6.53 15.45 10.79
N HIS A 387 -5.89 14.68 9.88
CA HIS A 387 -6.23 14.63 8.47
C HIS A 387 -6.92 13.29 8.12
N GLY A 388 -7.90 13.33 7.23
CA GLY A 388 -8.55 12.14 6.69
C GLY A 388 -9.12 11.23 7.77
N GLU A 389 -8.83 9.93 7.71
CA GLU A 389 -9.20 8.95 8.73
C GLU A 389 -8.57 9.28 10.09
N GLY A 390 -7.38 9.90 10.11
CA GLY A 390 -6.76 10.42 11.34
C GLY A 390 -7.66 11.36 12.13
N GLY A 391 -8.62 12.02 11.50
CA GLY A 391 -9.64 12.80 12.18
C GLY A 391 -10.50 11.98 13.14
N LEU A 392 -10.73 10.70 12.87
CA LEU A 392 -11.42 9.79 13.80
C LEU A 392 -10.54 9.54 15.04
N ARG A 393 -9.22 9.41 14.86
CA ARG A 393 -8.23 9.33 15.95
C ARG A 393 -8.22 10.62 16.75
N GLY A 394 -8.20 11.78 16.09
CA GLY A 394 -8.28 13.10 16.71
C GLY A 394 -9.56 13.29 17.55
N LEU A 395 -10.72 12.88 17.04
CA LEU A 395 -11.99 12.90 17.77
C LEU A 395 -11.97 12.00 19.02
N LEU A 396 -11.43 10.79 18.90
CA LEU A 396 -11.26 9.88 20.04
C LEU A 396 -10.30 10.46 21.08
N LEU A 397 -9.19 11.03 20.64
CA LEU A 397 -8.20 11.66 21.50
C LEU A 397 -8.81 12.84 22.26
N ALA A 398 -9.48 13.78 21.58
CA ALA A 398 -10.15 14.92 22.20
C ALA A 398 -11.30 14.52 23.14
N THR A 399 -11.89 13.33 22.94
CA THR A 399 -12.95 12.82 23.81
C THR A 399 -12.39 12.10 25.03
N LYS A 400 -11.34 11.27 24.85
CA LYS A 400 -10.73 10.49 25.94
C LYS A 400 -9.79 11.33 26.80
N ARG A 401 -9.15 12.35 26.24
CA ARG A 401 -8.16 13.24 26.87
C ARG A 401 -8.59 14.72 26.80
N ALA A 402 -9.83 14.97 27.18
CA ALA A 402 -10.45 16.29 27.06
C ALA A 402 -9.70 17.42 27.78
N GLY A 403 -8.84 17.11 28.78
CA GLY A 403 -8.00 18.08 29.48
C GLY A 403 -6.68 18.39 28.78
N ASP A 404 -6.22 17.55 27.86
CA ASP A 404 -4.92 17.67 27.20
C ASP A 404 -5.01 18.34 25.83
N VAL A 405 -6.23 18.45 25.27
CA VAL A 405 -6.50 19.05 23.95
C VAL A 405 -7.22 20.38 24.13
N HIS A 406 -6.62 21.47 23.67
CA HIS A 406 -7.20 22.81 23.73
C HIS A 406 -8.16 23.12 22.58
N ALA A 407 -7.86 22.65 21.38
CA ALA A 407 -8.70 22.76 20.19
C ALA A 407 -8.39 21.63 19.20
N LEU A 408 -9.33 21.34 18.28
CA LEU A 408 -9.23 20.25 17.31
C LEU A 408 -9.53 20.75 15.89
N ALA A 409 -8.58 20.64 14.96
CA ALA A 409 -8.83 20.84 13.54
C ALA A 409 -8.98 19.50 12.82
N LEU A 410 -10.08 19.35 12.11
CA LEU A 410 -10.47 18.17 11.34
C LEU A 410 -10.33 18.53 9.85
N LEU A 411 -9.35 17.93 9.17
CA LEU A 411 -9.05 18.19 7.78
C LEU A 411 -9.55 17.03 6.91
N ALA A 412 -10.58 17.25 6.08
CA ALA A 412 -11.14 16.26 5.17
C ALA A 412 -11.53 14.93 5.87
N VAL A 413 -12.34 15.00 6.91
CA VAL A 413 -12.59 13.90 7.86
C VAL A 413 -13.92 13.19 7.57
N PRO A 414 -13.98 11.84 7.68
CA PRO A 414 -15.24 11.09 7.58
C PRO A 414 -16.28 11.56 8.60
N GLY A 415 -17.46 11.93 8.14
CA GLY A 415 -18.59 12.28 9.00
C GLY A 415 -19.63 11.17 9.11
N ARG A 416 -19.70 10.30 8.11
CA ARG A 416 -20.49 9.08 8.11
C ARG A 416 -19.68 7.94 8.76
N PRO A 417 -20.34 6.82 9.18
CA PRO A 417 -19.62 5.60 9.53
C PRO A 417 -18.61 5.22 8.44
N TYR A 418 -17.37 4.90 8.82
CA TYR A 418 -16.27 4.70 7.87
C TYR A 418 -16.55 3.56 6.87
N GLU A 419 -17.32 2.55 7.28
CA GLU A 419 -17.83 1.51 6.39
C GLU A 419 -18.62 2.10 5.20
N GLN A 420 -19.48 3.09 5.44
CA GLN A 420 -20.25 3.73 4.38
C GLN A 420 -19.36 4.54 3.43
N VAL A 421 -18.33 5.19 3.96
CA VAL A 421 -17.34 5.90 3.16
C VAL A 421 -16.58 4.94 2.26
N MET A 422 -16.06 3.83 2.80
CA MET A 422 -15.36 2.82 2.02
C MET A 422 -16.24 2.18 0.94
N ARG A 423 -17.50 1.88 1.25
CA ARG A 423 -18.45 1.34 0.26
C ARG A 423 -18.73 2.34 -0.86
N ALA A 424 -18.84 3.63 -0.54
CA ALA A 424 -19.03 4.69 -1.54
C ALA A 424 -17.80 4.85 -2.45
N GLN A 425 -16.59 4.87 -1.88
CA GLN A 425 -15.34 4.91 -2.65
C GLN A 425 -15.22 3.70 -3.60
N ALA A 426 -15.61 2.54 -3.12
CA ALA A 426 -15.57 1.33 -3.89
C ALA A 426 -16.59 1.34 -5.03
N GLU A 427 -17.82 1.79 -4.78
CA GLU A 427 -18.84 1.94 -5.83
C GLU A 427 -18.38 2.92 -6.92
N ALA A 428 -17.76 4.04 -6.53
CA ALA A 428 -17.19 4.99 -7.50
C ALA A 428 -16.12 4.34 -8.42
N ARG A 429 -15.28 3.45 -7.87
CA ARG A 429 -14.30 2.69 -8.66
C ARG A 429 -14.97 1.67 -9.59
N ILE A 430 -16.03 0.99 -9.10
CA ILE A 430 -16.78 0.02 -9.91
C ILE A 430 -17.51 0.71 -11.06
N GLU A 431 -18.07 1.89 -10.84
CA GLU A 431 -18.71 2.67 -11.90
C GLU A 431 -17.74 3.10 -13.02
N ALA A 432 -16.45 3.19 -12.72
CA ALA A 432 -15.41 3.44 -13.72
C ALA A 432 -15.04 2.19 -14.54
N LEU A 433 -15.49 0.98 -14.14
CA LEU A 433 -15.25 -0.26 -14.88
C LEU A 433 -16.20 -0.37 -16.10
N PRO A 434 -15.86 -1.23 -17.10
CA PRO A 434 -16.78 -1.60 -18.18
C PRO A 434 -18.11 -2.15 -17.62
N PRO A 435 -19.27 -1.78 -18.22
CA PRO A 435 -20.58 -2.16 -17.70
C PRO A 435 -20.77 -3.67 -17.47
N GLU A 436 -20.13 -4.49 -18.33
CA GLU A 436 -20.28 -5.95 -18.36
C GLU A 436 -19.75 -6.63 -17.10
N ILE A 437 -18.80 -6.00 -16.39
CA ILE A 437 -18.16 -6.58 -15.20
C ILE A 437 -18.59 -5.92 -13.90
N ARG A 438 -19.37 -4.83 -13.94
CA ARG A 438 -19.74 -4.05 -12.74
C ARG A 438 -20.52 -4.87 -11.71
N GLU A 439 -21.52 -5.63 -12.13
CA GLU A 439 -22.34 -6.43 -11.20
C GLU A 439 -21.51 -7.50 -10.49
N ARG A 440 -20.62 -8.16 -11.23
CA ARG A 440 -19.70 -9.15 -10.65
C ARG A 440 -18.73 -8.48 -9.66
N ALA A 441 -18.17 -7.32 -10.02
CA ALA A 441 -17.29 -6.56 -9.14
C ALA A 441 -17.99 -6.10 -7.85
N ARG A 442 -19.26 -5.65 -7.94
CA ARG A 442 -20.08 -5.31 -6.77
C ARG A 442 -20.32 -6.49 -5.85
N ALA A 443 -20.69 -7.64 -6.44
CA ALA A 443 -20.95 -8.84 -5.66
C ALA A 443 -19.67 -9.31 -4.94
N GLN A 444 -18.56 -9.38 -5.64
CA GLN A 444 -17.26 -9.78 -5.10
C GLN A 444 -16.81 -8.86 -3.96
N GLN A 445 -16.86 -7.55 -4.18
CA GLN A 445 -16.46 -6.58 -3.17
C GLN A 445 -17.35 -6.63 -1.93
N ARG A 446 -18.66 -6.79 -2.11
CA ARG A 446 -19.60 -6.94 -1.00
C ARG A 446 -19.23 -8.15 -0.15
N THR A 447 -19.05 -9.31 -0.77
CA THR A 447 -18.66 -10.55 -0.07
C THR A 447 -17.35 -10.36 0.68
N MET A 448 -16.31 -9.80 0.03
CA MET A 448 -15.01 -9.57 0.65
C MET A 448 -15.11 -8.67 1.89
N LEU A 449 -15.81 -7.54 1.80
CA LEU A 449 -15.98 -6.65 2.95
C LEU A 449 -16.80 -7.31 4.08
N ASP A 450 -17.85 -8.04 3.73
CA ASP A 450 -18.70 -8.72 4.71
C ASP A 450 -17.92 -9.85 5.41
N ASP A 451 -17.06 -10.57 4.72
CA ASP A 451 -16.21 -11.62 5.30
C ASP A 451 -15.11 -11.01 6.19
N LEU A 452 -14.43 -9.95 5.75
CA LEU A 452 -13.44 -9.23 6.56
C LEU A 452 -14.04 -8.68 7.85
N VAL A 453 -15.22 -8.05 7.77
CA VAL A 453 -15.92 -7.46 8.92
C VAL A 453 -16.43 -8.55 9.88
N SER A 454 -17.01 -9.63 9.35
CA SER A 454 -17.54 -10.73 10.16
C SER A 454 -16.47 -11.66 10.72
N GLY A 455 -15.23 -11.57 10.24
CA GLY A 455 -14.14 -12.49 10.60
C GLY A 455 -14.30 -13.90 10.02
N ARG A 456 -15.19 -14.09 9.05
CA ARG A 456 -15.39 -15.37 8.38
C ARG A 456 -14.33 -15.55 7.30
N ALA A 457 -13.68 -16.72 7.28
CA ALA A 457 -12.75 -17.13 6.23
C ALA A 457 -11.69 -16.06 5.83
N VAL A 458 -11.21 -15.30 6.82
CA VAL A 458 -10.16 -14.30 6.58
C VAL A 458 -8.82 -15.03 6.53
N PRO A 459 -8.09 -14.98 5.41
CA PRO A 459 -6.72 -15.48 5.35
C PRO A 459 -5.84 -14.84 6.43
N GLU A 460 -4.88 -15.59 6.97
CA GLU A 460 -4.01 -15.12 8.05
C GLU A 460 -3.30 -13.82 7.68
N GLU A 461 -2.91 -13.67 6.42
CA GLU A 461 -2.22 -12.50 5.88
C GLU A 461 -3.09 -11.23 5.91
N LEU A 462 -4.41 -11.39 5.87
CA LEU A 462 -5.38 -10.28 5.93
C LEU A 462 -5.93 -10.05 7.36
N ALA A 463 -5.54 -10.87 8.34
CA ALA A 463 -6.01 -10.73 9.72
C ALA A 463 -5.76 -9.33 10.33
N PRO A 464 -4.59 -8.68 10.12
CA PRO A 464 -4.34 -7.32 10.60
C PRO A 464 -5.29 -6.29 9.98
N GLN A 465 -5.57 -6.39 8.67
CA GLN A 465 -6.51 -5.51 7.97
C GLN A 465 -7.93 -5.72 8.45
N ALA A 466 -8.34 -6.97 8.66
CA ALA A 466 -9.65 -7.29 9.20
C ALA A 466 -9.84 -6.73 10.63
N GLN A 467 -8.81 -6.78 11.47
CA GLN A 467 -8.83 -6.17 12.79
C GLN A 467 -9.00 -4.65 12.68
N TRP A 468 -8.18 -3.99 11.86
CA TRP A 468 -8.25 -2.55 11.65
C TRP A 468 -9.65 -2.12 11.14
N LEU A 469 -10.21 -2.85 10.17
CA LEU A 469 -11.56 -2.58 9.65
C LEU A 469 -12.63 -2.70 10.73
N ARG A 470 -12.62 -3.77 11.52
CA ARG A 470 -13.59 -3.95 12.62
C ARG A 470 -13.50 -2.81 13.63
N GLU A 471 -12.30 -2.39 13.98
CA GLU A 471 -12.06 -1.32 14.95
C GLU A 471 -12.54 0.05 14.40
N VAL A 472 -12.15 0.40 13.18
CA VAL A 472 -12.54 1.70 12.58
C VAL A 472 -14.04 1.76 12.25
N PHE A 473 -14.67 0.66 11.84
CA PHE A 473 -16.11 0.61 11.57
C PHE A 473 -16.97 0.72 12.86
N ALA A 474 -16.40 0.35 14.01
CA ALA A 474 -17.05 0.56 15.29
C ALA A 474 -17.10 2.06 15.70
N VAL A 475 -16.27 2.91 15.10
CA VAL A 475 -16.25 4.34 15.39
C VAL A 475 -17.50 5.03 14.83
N LYS A 476 -18.11 5.87 15.65
CA LYS A 476 -19.29 6.68 15.28
C LYS A 476 -18.90 8.16 15.28
N PRO A 477 -18.47 8.74 14.14
CA PRO A 477 -17.96 10.11 14.08
C PRO A 477 -18.96 11.14 14.60
N ALA A 478 -20.24 11.00 14.25
CA ALA A 478 -21.31 11.87 14.70
C ALA A 478 -21.50 11.87 16.23
N ASP A 479 -21.32 10.71 16.89
CA ASP A 479 -21.41 10.63 18.36
C ASP A 479 -20.18 11.28 19.01
N LEU A 480 -19.00 11.13 18.42
CA LEU A 480 -17.75 11.68 18.94
C LEU A 480 -17.76 13.19 18.83
N VAL A 481 -18.08 13.77 17.66
CA VAL A 481 -18.10 15.23 17.48
C VAL A 481 -19.05 15.90 18.45
N GLY A 482 -20.16 15.27 18.78
CA GLY A 482 -21.11 15.76 19.79
C GLY A 482 -20.61 15.70 21.24
N ARG A 483 -19.54 14.96 21.51
CA ARG A 483 -18.93 14.83 22.85
C ARG A 483 -17.74 15.78 23.05
N VAL A 484 -17.12 16.23 21.96
CA VAL A 484 -15.98 17.17 22.04
C VAL A 484 -16.45 18.49 22.65
N ARG A 485 -15.71 19.02 23.62
CA ARG A 485 -16.05 20.24 24.36
C ARG A 485 -15.15 21.43 24.03
N VAL A 486 -14.10 21.18 23.26
CA VAL A 486 -13.16 22.22 22.81
C VAL A 486 -13.58 22.79 21.45
N PRO A 487 -13.10 23.99 21.08
CA PRO A 487 -13.36 24.54 19.75
C PRO A 487 -12.88 23.60 18.65
N MET A 488 -13.71 23.38 17.63
CA MET A 488 -13.37 22.56 16.47
C MET A 488 -13.41 23.39 15.18
N LEU A 489 -12.49 23.10 14.27
CA LEU A 489 -12.53 23.47 12.85
C LEU A 489 -12.76 22.22 12.01
N LEU A 490 -13.68 22.26 11.06
CA LEU A 490 -13.79 21.29 9.98
C LEU A 490 -13.46 21.99 8.66
N ALA A 491 -12.36 21.58 8.04
CA ALA A 491 -11.93 22.06 6.73
C ALA A 491 -12.21 20.97 5.68
N GLN A 492 -12.78 21.34 4.52
CA GLN A 492 -13.13 20.39 3.48
C GLN A 492 -12.93 20.97 2.08
N GLY A 493 -12.15 20.28 1.25
CA GLY A 493 -12.03 20.55 -0.18
C GLY A 493 -13.26 20.06 -0.95
N ASP A 494 -13.75 20.80 -1.94
CA ASP A 494 -14.94 20.40 -2.71
C ASP A 494 -14.63 19.42 -3.83
N LYS A 495 -13.33 19.20 -4.12
CA LYS A 495 -12.82 18.21 -5.08
C LYS A 495 -12.34 16.92 -4.42
N ASP A 496 -12.63 16.74 -3.16
CA ASP A 496 -12.28 15.53 -2.41
C ASP A 496 -13.01 14.31 -2.99
N PHE A 497 -12.25 13.30 -3.46
CA PHE A 497 -12.82 12.05 -3.96
C PHE A 497 -12.86 10.94 -2.90
N GLU A 498 -12.18 11.14 -1.77
CA GLU A 498 -12.16 10.17 -0.68
C GLU A 498 -13.31 10.39 0.30
N ILE A 499 -13.51 11.64 0.70
CA ILE A 499 -14.54 12.04 1.66
C ILE A 499 -15.56 12.90 0.92
N ASP A 500 -16.82 12.50 0.97
CA ASP A 500 -17.90 13.23 0.31
C ASP A 500 -18.04 14.63 0.92
N PRO A 501 -17.71 15.70 0.16
CA PRO A 501 -17.66 17.06 0.71
C PRO A 501 -19.02 17.62 1.11
N VAL A 502 -20.10 16.92 0.80
CA VAL A 502 -21.47 17.31 1.15
C VAL A 502 -22.03 16.40 2.24
N ALA A 503 -22.01 15.08 2.05
CA ALA A 503 -22.65 14.14 2.95
C ALA A 503 -21.91 14.04 4.29
N ASP A 504 -20.58 13.95 4.26
CA ASP A 504 -19.77 13.81 5.47
C ASP A 504 -19.75 15.11 6.29
N VAL A 505 -19.58 16.26 5.64
CA VAL A 505 -19.64 17.56 6.32
C VAL A 505 -21.02 17.78 6.97
N ARG A 506 -22.12 17.51 6.25
CA ARG A 506 -23.48 17.64 6.80
C ARG A 506 -23.73 16.72 7.98
N ALA A 507 -23.13 15.53 8.00
CA ALA A 507 -23.27 14.60 9.12
C ALA A 507 -22.64 15.17 10.39
N LEU A 508 -21.40 15.70 10.29
CA LEU A 508 -20.71 16.32 11.41
C LEU A 508 -21.38 17.62 11.88
N GLU A 509 -21.79 18.51 10.96
CA GLU A 509 -22.50 19.76 11.29
C GLU A 509 -23.79 19.48 12.08
N ARG A 510 -24.61 18.53 11.60
CA ARG A 510 -25.87 18.15 12.29
C ARG A 510 -25.60 17.59 13.67
N ALA A 511 -24.61 16.73 13.81
CA ALA A 511 -24.24 16.11 15.08
C ALA A 511 -23.72 17.14 16.09
N ALA A 512 -22.82 18.04 15.65
CA ALA A 512 -22.31 19.14 16.47
C ALA A 512 -23.44 20.05 16.95
N LYS A 513 -24.30 20.49 16.02
CA LYS A 513 -25.46 21.35 16.34
C LYS A 513 -26.41 20.69 17.33
N ALA A 514 -26.73 19.40 17.15
CA ALA A 514 -27.65 18.67 18.01
C ALA A 514 -27.16 18.54 19.46
N ARG A 515 -25.85 18.63 19.70
CA ARG A 515 -25.22 18.49 21.01
C ARG A 515 -24.62 19.80 21.54
N GLY A 516 -24.78 20.90 20.80
CA GLY A 516 -24.22 22.21 21.15
C GLY A 516 -22.69 22.25 21.15
N ALA A 517 -22.04 21.39 20.38
CA ALA A 517 -20.59 21.42 20.22
C ALA A 517 -20.16 22.60 19.33
N SER A 518 -19.02 23.23 19.65
CA SER A 518 -18.47 24.35 18.89
C SER A 518 -17.74 23.84 17.66
N LEU A 519 -18.36 23.93 16.48
CA LEU A 519 -17.80 23.50 15.20
C LEU A 519 -17.88 24.67 14.19
N GLU A 520 -16.72 25.17 13.77
CA GLU A 520 -16.57 26.05 12.61
C GLU A 520 -16.34 25.21 11.37
N VAL A 521 -17.05 25.49 10.27
CA VAL A 521 -16.90 24.75 9.01
C VAL A 521 -16.39 25.69 7.94
N ARG A 522 -15.32 25.27 7.25
CA ARG A 522 -14.75 25.97 6.09
C ARG A 522 -14.68 25.04 4.89
N ARG A 523 -15.15 25.51 3.76
CA ARG A 523 -15.14 24.80 2.48
C ARG A 523 -14.19 25.50 1.53
N TYR A 524 -13.39 24.72 0.81
CA TYR A 524 -12.37 25.22 -0.10
C TYR A 524 -12.69 24.78 -1.53
N PRO A 525 -13.30 25.69 -2.32
CA PRO A 525 -13.57 25.41 -3.73
C PRO A 525 -12.30 25.14 -4.51
N GLY A 526 -12.32 24.08 -5.34
CA GLY A 526 -11.18 23.71 -6.18
C GLY A 526 -10.06 22.96 -5.50
N LEU A 527 -10.15 22.66 -4.17
CA LEU A 527 -9.14 21.87 -3.48
C LEU A 527 -9.57 20.41 -3.32
N ASP A 528 -8.62 19.49 -3.44
CA ASP A 528 -8.82 18.06 -3.25
C ASP A 528 -8.72 17.64 -1.77
N HIS A 529 -8.67 16.32 -1.52
CA HIS A 529 -8.51 15.74 -0.18
C HIS A 529 -7.25 16.23 0.56
N LEU A 530 -6.18 16.50 -0.18
CA LEU A 530 -4.89 16.98 0.35
C LEU A 530 -4.81 18.51 0.45
N PHE A 531 -5.91 19.20 0.22
CA PHE A 531 -5.96 20.67 0.12
C PHE A 531 -5.02 21.24 -0.94
N LYS A 532 -4.78 20.48 -2.01
CA LYS A 532 -4.00 20.90 -3.19
C LYS A 532 -4.96 21.35 -4.30
N PRO A 533 -4.64 22.39 -5.07
CA PRO A 533 -5.48 22.86 -6.17
C PRO A 533 -5.72 21.77 -7.21
N GLU A 534 -6.99 21.51 -7.56
CA GLU A 534 -7.40 20.51 -8.53
C GLU A 534 -8.33 21.14 -9.57
N PRO A 535 -7.82 21.46 -10.76
CA PRO A 535 -8.62 22.13 -11.80
C PRO A 535 -9.64 21.20 -12.47
N GLY A 536 -9.45 19.89 -12.37
CA GLY A 536 -10.31 18.87 -12.97
C GLY A 536 -11.08 18.03 -11.98
N ALA A 537 -11.37 16.81 -12.38
CA ALA A 537 -11.85 15.76 -11.47
C ALA A 537 -10.67 15.22 -10.66
N SER A 538 -10.85 15.08 -9.36
CA SER A 538 -9.87 14.47 -8.49
C SER A 538 -9.90 12.94 -8.63
N SER A 539 -8.75 12.30 -8.48
CA SER A 539 -8.59 10.85 -8.52
C SER A 539 -7.30 10.41 -7.81
N PRO A 540 -7.13 9.12 -7.48
CA PRO A 540 -5.90 8.63 -6.87
C PRO A 540 -4.63 8.94 -7.67
N GLU A 541 -4.70 8.93 -9.00
CA GLU A 541 -3.58 9.22 -9.89
C GLU A 541 -3.09 10.67 -9.75
N ARG A 542 -3.96 11.57 -9.31
CA ARG A 542 -3.62 12.98 -9.05
C ARG A 542 -2.68 13.16 -7.88
N TYR A 543 -2.62 12.22 -6.96
CA TYR A 543 -1.65 12.24 -5.85
C TYR A 543 -0.20 12.05 -6.33
N MET A 544 -0.01 11.43 -7.49
CA MET A 544 1.31 11.27 -8.10
C MET A 544 1.83 12.56 -8.76
N VAL A 545 0.98 13.56 -8.94
CA VAL A 545 1.35 14.84 -9.54
C VAL A 545 1.92 15.76 -8.46
N ASP A 546 3.07 16.36 -8.75
CA ASP A 546 3.71 17.32 -7.86
C ASP A 546 2.87 18.60 -7.77
N ARG A 547 2.24 18.81 -6.62
CA ARG A 547 1.39 19.97 -6.32
C ARG A 547 1.60 20.34 -4.85
N ARG A 548 1.48 21.61 -4.57
CA ARG A 548 1.60 22.15 -3.21
C ARG A 548 0.24 22.32 -2.56
N VAL A 549 0.24 22.28 -1.23
CA VAL A 549 -0.91 22.67 -0.41
C VAL A 549 -1.22 24.15 -0.66
N ASP A 550 -2.49 24.48 -0.75
CA ASP A 550 -2.96 25.84 -1.08
C ASP A 550 -2.61 26.86 0.02
N ASP A 551 -2.01 27.99 -0.38
CA ASP A 551 -1.56 29.02 0.55
C ASP A 551 -2.74 29.71 1.29
N ALA A 552 -3.91 29.83 0.66
CA ALA A 552 -5.09 30.43 1.31
C ALA A 552 -5.64 29.49 2.38
N PHE A 553 -5.66 28.17 2.13
CA PHE A 553 -5.99 27.17 3.15
C PHE A 553 -5.03 27.25 4.35
N ILE A 554 -3.70 27.27 4.10
CA ILE A 554 -2.69 27.39 5.16
C ILE A 554 -2.91 28.69 5.96
N THR A 555 -3.14 29.82 5.29
CA THR A 555 -3.40 31.11 5.92
C THR A 555 -4.62 31.07 6.84
N ASP A 556 -5.69 30.46 6.37
CA ASP A 556 -6.93 30.32 7.14
C ASP A 556 -6.76 29.40 8.35
N LEU A 557 -6.03 28.30 8.21
CA LEU A 557 -5.72 27.38 9.31
C LEU A 557 -4.88 28.09 10.39
N LEU A 558 -3.87 28.85 9.99
CA LEU A 558 -3.05 29.67 10.88
C LEU A 558 -3.87 30.72 11.61
N ALA A 559 -4.76 31.43 10.91
CA ALA A 559 -5.64 32.44 11.52
C ALA A 559 -6.57 31.81 12.57
N TRP A 560 -7.13 30.63 12.28
CA TRP A 560 -7.94 29.88 13.24
C TRP A 560 -7.11 29.43 14.45
N ALA A 561 -5.94 28.83 14.23
CA ALA A 561 -5.06 28.35 15.28
C ALA A 561 -4.65 29.48 16.24
N ARG A 562 -4.24 30.64 15.70
CA ARG A 562 -3.92 31.84 16.51
C ARG A 562 -5.11 32.34 17.31
N ARG A 563 -6.31 32.35 16.71
CA ARG A 563 -7.52 32.82 17.39
C ARG A 563 -7.87 31.96 18.59
N VAL A 564 -7.84 30.63 18.44
CA VAL A 564 -8.21 29.72 19.52
C VAL A 564 -7.16 29.66 20.64
N THR A 565 -5.88 29.91 20.34
CA THR A 565 -4.80 29.91 21.34
C THR A 565 -4.47 31.30 21.89
N SER A 566 -5.17 32.35 21.44
CA SER A 566 -4.98 33.68 22.00
C SER A 566 -5.40 33.72 23.48
N PRO A 567 -4.63 34.33 24.37
CA PRO A 567 -5.02 34.48 25.76
C PRO A 567 -6.39 35.16 25.88
N SER A 568 -7.32 34.54 26.59
CA SER A 568 -8.61 35.22 26.90
C SER A 568 -8.33 36.55 27.58
N PRO A 569 -8.97 37.64 27.17
CA PRO A 569 -8.82 38.93 27.85
C PRO A 569 -9.20 38.72 29.32
N LYS A 570 -8.25 38.97 30.24
CA LYS A 570 -8.53 38.92 31.68
C LYS A 570 -9.72 39.85 31.96
N PRO A 571 -10.76 39.40 32.68
CA PRO A 571 -11.86 40.27 33.03
C PRO A 571 -11.29 41.50 33.72
N ARG A 572 -11.58 42.69 33.17
CA ARG A 572 -11.22 43.95 33.83
C ARG A 572 -11.81 43.88 35.23
N ARG A 573 -10.97 43.75 36.26
CA ARG A 573 -11.41 43.97 37.65
C ARG A 573 -11.96 45.39 37.67
N SER A 574 -13.28 45.52 37.81
CA SER A 574 -13.91 46.78 38.11
C SER A 574 -13.27 47.28 39.40
N ARG A 575 -12.51 48.36 39.31
CA ARG A 575 -12.11 49.12 40.50
C ARG A 575 -13.41 49.68 41.06
N GLY A 576 -13.89 49.07 42.14
CA GLY A 576 -14.89 49.64 43.02
C GLY A 576 -14.28 50.68 43.94
#